data_340532998e062802f7bf520497c88c0e
#
_entry.id   340532998e062802f7bf520497c88c0e
#
_cell.length_a   1.000
_cell.length_b   1.000
_cell.length_c   1.000
_cell.angle_alpha   90.00
_cell.angle_beta   90.00
_cell.angle_gamma   90.00
#
_symmetry.space_group_name_H-M   'P 1'
#
loop_
_entity.id
_entity.type
_entity.pdbx_description
1 polymer ?
#
loop_
_entity_poly.entity_id
_entity_poly.type
_entity_poly.pdbx_seq_one_letter_code
_entity_poly.pdbx_strand_id
1 'polypeptide(L)'
;MKQEFIDLAKYRLKKARNTLSDAKKYINNATLESTVNRIYYAMFYAVNALLITKGLSSSKHSGVRAFFNKEFVNKGLVEEKLGEFYSDMFKRRQKGDYQDFVKFERQDVTEWLKKGEEFINRIERLTLKIIEEQK
;
A
#
# COMPACT_ATOMS: atom_id res chain seq x y z
N MET A 1 11.70 -3.65 19.92
CA MET A 1 10.73 -4.35 19.04
C MET A 1 11.08 -5.83 18.97
N LYS A 2 10.07 -6.70 18.99
CA LYS A 2 10.30 -8.14 18.87
C LYS A 2 10.88 -8.49 17.51
N GLN A 3 11.83 -9.43 17.48
CA GLN A 3 12.46 -9.88 16.24
C GLN A 3 11.44 -10.41 15.26
N GLU A 4 10.41 -11.11 15.72
CA GLU A 4 9.35 -11.63 14.85
C GLU A 4 8.58 -10.53 14.13
N PHE A 5 8.41 -9.36 14.76
CA PHE A 5 7.76 -8.21 14.11
C PHE A 5 8.68 -7.60 13.05
N ILE A 6 9.97 -7.54 13.32
CA ILE A 6 10.95 -7.06 12.33
C ILE A 6 10.96 -7.97 11.12
N ASP A 7 10.99 -9.28 11.34
CA ASP A 7 11.01 -10.27 10.26
C ASP A 7 9.74 -10.19 9.42
N LEU A 8 8.58 -10.03 10.08
CA LEU A 8 7.30 -9.91 9.39
C LEU A 8 7.20 -8.61 8.59
N ALA A 9 7.69 -7.50 9.15
CA ALA A 9 7.71 -6.22 8.44
C ALA A 9 8.54 -6.33 7.16
N LYS A 10 9.74 -6.91 7.26
CA LYS A 10 10.62 -7.11 6.10
C LYS A 10 10.00 -8.04 5.05
N TYR A 11 9.34 -9.10 5.48
CA TYR A 11 8.61 -10.02 4.60
C TYR A 11 7.52 -9.28 3.82
N ARG A 12 6.73 -8.45 4.52
CA ARG A 12 5.65 -7.68 3.90
C ARG A 12 6.17 -6.61 2.94
N LEU A 13 7.30 -5.98 3.25
CA LEU A 13 7.95 -5.04 2.32
C LEU A 13 8.38 -5.74 1.03
N LYS A 14 8.95 -6.93 1.14
CA LYS A 14 9.32 -7.72 -0.02
C LYS A 14 8.08 -8.11 -0.84
N LYS A 15 7.02 -8.50 -0.17
CA LYS A 15 5.74 -8.82 -0.82
C LYS A 15 5.16 -7.61 -1.55
N ALA A 16 5.27 -6.43 -0.94
CA ALA A 16 4.86 -5.17 -1.59
C ALA A 16 5.64 -4.94 -2.89
N ARG A 17 6.97 -5.12 -2.87
CA ARG A 17 7.82 -4.95 -4.05
C ARG A 17 7.49 -5.96 -5.15
N ASN A 18 7.28 -7.21 -4.78
CA ASN A 18 6.92 -8.25 -5.74
C ASN A 18 5.57 -7.96 -6.39
N THR A 19 4.60 -7.52 -5.60
CA THR A 19 3.26 -7.16 -6.11
C THR A 19 3.31 -5.93 -7.01
N LEU A 20 4.15 -4.95 -6.67
CA LEU A 20 4.37 -3.78 -7.53
C LEU A 20 4.97 -4.19 -8.87
N SER A 21 5.92 -5.12 -8.85
CA SER A 21 6.50 -5.68 -10.08
C SER A 21 5.42 -6.33 -10.95
N ASP A 22 4.49 -7.06 -10.34
CA ASP A 22 3.35 -7.63 -11.06
C ASP A 22 2.48 -6.54 -11.70
N ALA A 23 2.19 -5.47 -10.96
CA ALA A 23 1.41 -4.35 -11.50
C ALA A 23 2.07 -3.73 -12.74
N LYS A 24 3.40 -3.60 -12.73
CA LYS A 24 4.16 -3.07 -13.87
C LYS A 24 4.05 -3.96 -15.11
N LYS A 25 3.92 -5.26 -14.91
CA LYS A 25 3.71 -6.22 -16.01
C LYS A 25 2.26 -6.18 -16.48
N TYR A 26 1.32 -6.12 -15.54
CA TYR A 26 -0.12 -6.21 -15.82
C TYR A 26 -0.64 -5.05 -16.67
N ILE A 27 -0.06 -3.85 -16.53
CA ILE A 27 -0.53 -2.68 -17.28
C ILE A 27 -0.49 -2.89 -18.80
N ASN A 28 0.42 -3.75 -19.27
CA ASN A 28 0.57 -4.06 -20.70
C ASN A 28 0.01 -5.43 -21.09
N ASN A 29 -0.20 -6.32 -20.13
CA ASN A 29 -0.49 -7.74 -20.40
C ASN A 29 -1.78 -8.26 -19.77
N ALA A 30 -2.50 -7.42 -19.02
CA ALA A 30 -3.73 -7.80 -18.34
C ALA A 30 -4.74 -6.65 -18.39
N THR A 31 -5.87 -6.82 -17.69
CA THR A 31 -6.88 -5.77 -17.66
C THR A 31 -6.44 -4.60 -16.77
N LEU A 32 -7.00 -3.42 -17.01
CA LEU A 32 -6.75 -2.26 -16.17
C LEU A 32 -7.27 -2.48 -14.75
N GLU A 33 -8.38 -3.19 -14.58
CA GLU A 33 -8.93 -3.56 -13.28
C GLU A 33 -7.93 -4.42 -12.50
N SER A 34 -7.31 -5.40 -13.16
CA SER A 34 -6.29 -6.25 -12.55
C SER A 34 -5.06 -5.43 -12.14
N THR A 35 -4.67 -4.46 -12.95
CA THR A 35 -3.55 -3.57 -12.63
C THR A 35 -3.87 -2.72 -11.40
N VAL A 36 -5.07 -2.13 -11.34
CA VAL A 36 -5.52 -1.33 -10.18
C VAL A 36 -5.50 -2.19 -8.91
N ASN A 37 -6.00 -3.42 -9.01
CA ASN A 37 -5.97 -4.38 -7.90
C ASN A 37 -4.54 -4.60 -7.39
N ARG A 38 -3.59 -4.82 -8.30
CA ARG A 38 -2.18 -5.06 -7.94
C ARG A 38 -1.51 -3.82 -7.33
N ILE A 39 -1.79 -2.63 -7.86
CA ILE A 39 -1.27 -1.38 -7.28
C ILE A 39 -1.75 -1.25 -5.83
N TYR A 40 -3.05 -1.40 -5.61
CA TYR A 40 -3.62 -1.29 -4.26
C TYR A 40 -2.99 -2.31 -3.30
N TYR A 41 -2.91 -3.59 -3.70
CA TYR A 41 -2.37 -4.62 -2.81
C TYR A 41 -0.88 -4.43 -2.52
N ALA A 42 -0.11 -3.92 -3.48
CA ALA A 42 1.28 -3.57 -3.22
C ALA A 42 1.38 -2.50 -2.11
N MET A 43 0.55 -1.47 -2.19
CA MET A 43 0.48 -0.42 -1.17
C MET A 43 -0.02 -0.99 0.17
N PHE A 44 -1.02 -1.86 0.13
CA PHE A 44 -1.60 -2.50 1.30
C PHE A 44 -0.55 -3.31 2.07
N TYR A 45 0.28 -4.09 1.37
CA TYR A 45 1.33 -4.86 2.01
C TYR A 45 2.39 -3.95 2.66
N ALA A 46 2.73 -2.84 2.00
CA ALA A 46 3.67 -1.86 2.56
C ALA A 46 3.09 -1.23 3.84
N VAL A 47 1.82 -0.84 3.82
CA VAL A 47 1.15 -0.28 5.00
C VAL A 47 1.13 -1.30 6.16
N ASN A 48 0.84 -2.57 5.86
CA ASN A 48 0.86 -3.61 6.89
C ASN A 48 2.25 -3.82 7.47
N ALA A 49 3.31 -3.68 6.67
CA ALA A 49 4.68 -3.71 7.17
C ALA A 49 4.93 -2.57 8.18
N LEU A 50 4.45 -1.37 7.84
CA LEU A 50 4.57 -0.22 8.73
C LEU A 50 3.78 -0.44 10.04
N LEU A 51 2.54 -0.93 9.95
CA LEU A 51 1.67 -1.14 11.11
C LEU A 51 2.29 -2.12 12.12
N ILE A 52 2.91 -3.20 11.64
CA ILE A 52 3.46 -4.21 12.56
C ILE A 52 4.63 -3.66 13.38
N THR A 53 5.28 -2.58 12.94
CA THR A 53 6.32 -1.92 13.75
C THR A 53 5.76 -1.38 15.05
N LYS A 54 4.45 -1.11 15.11
CA LYS A 54 3.74 -0.71 16.34
C LYS A 54 2.87 -1.84 16.90
N GLY A 55 3.04 -3.05 16.40
CA GLY A 55 2.24 -4.20 16.84
C GLY A 55 0.77 -4.13 16.42
N LEU A 56 0.46 -3.33 15.39
CA LEU A 56 -0.91 -3.14 14.91
C LEU A 56 -1.22 -4.05 13.74
N SER A 57 -2.43 -4.60 13.74
CA SER A 57 -2.94 -5.38 12.61
C SER A 57 -4.47 -5.33 12.60
N SER A 58 -5.06 -5.63 11.45
CA SER A 58 -6.50 -5.76 11.32
C SER A 58 -6.81 -6.77 10.23
N SER A 59 -7.85 -7.56 10.42
CA SER A 59 -8.33 -8.50 9.41
C SER A 59 -9.13 -7.80 8.30
N LYS A 60 -9.50 -6.53 8.51
CA LYS A 60 -10.30 -5.76 7.54
C LYS A 60 -9.45 -4.68 6.88
N HIS A 61 -9.63 -4.51 5.57
CA HIS A 61 -8.96 -3.44 4.82
C HIS A 61 -9.29 -2.05 5.39
N SER A 62 -10.53 -1.82 5.80
CA SER A 62 -10.94 -0.56 6.43
C SER A 62 -10.24 -0.32 7.76
N GLY A 63 -10.00 -1.38 8.54
CA GLY A 63 -9.28 -1.31 9.81
C GLY A 63 -7.81 -0.96 9.60
N VAL A 64 -7.18 -1.53 8.58
CA VAL A 64 -5.80 -1.21 8.21
C VAL A 64 -5.68 0.26 7.84
N ARG A 65 -6.60 0.76 7.02
CA ARG A 65 -6.63 2.17 6.62
C ARG A 65 -6.84 3.09 7.82
N ALA A 66 -7.76 2.72 8.73
CA ALA A 66 -8.02 3.50 9.93
C ALA A 66 -6.78 3.61 10.84
N PHE A 67 -6.08 2.51 11.07
CA PHE A 67 -4.83 2.51 11.84
C PHE A 67 -3.75 3.35 11.16
N PHE A 68 -3.60 3.22 9.86
CA PHE A 68 -2.63 3.99 9.10
C PHE A 68 -2.87 5.50 9.26
N ASN A 69 -4.11 5.92 9.08
CA ASN A 69 -4.48 7.33 9.23
C ASN A 69 -4.27 7.83 10.65
N LYS A 70 -4.76 7.08 11.65
CA LYS A 70 -4.69 7.49 13.05
C LYS A 70 -3.25 7.54 13.58
N GLU A 71 -2.46 6.51 13.29
CA GLU A 71 -1.16 6.33 13.94
C GLU A 71 0.01 6.93 13.16
N PHE A 72 -0.17 7.24 11.88
CA PHE A 72 0.92 7.73 11.06
C PHE A 72 0.58 9.03 10.34
N VAL A 73 -0.52 9.10 9.59
CA VAL A 73 -0.86 10.31 8.83
C VAL A 73 -1.25 11.46 9.77
N ASN A 74 -2.18 11.21 10.69
CA ASN A 74 -2.67 12.24 11.63
C ASN A 74 -1.61 12.70 12.61
N LYS A 75 -0.59 11.88 12.85
CA LYS A 75 0.55 12.25 13.71
C LYS A 75 1.68 12.93 12.94
N GLY A 76 1.50 13.17 11.64
CA GLY A 76 2.49 13.85 10.81
C GLY A 76 3.70 13.01 10.41
N LEU A 77 3.65 11.70 10.63
CA LEU A 77 4.74 10.78 10.24
C LEU A 77 4.71 10.44 8.75
N VAL A 78 3.54 10.52 8.14
CA VAL A 78 3.32 10.32 6.71
C VAL A 78 2.54 11.52 6.18
N GLU A 79 2.92 12.01 5.03
CA GLU A 79 2.30 13.17 4.39
C GLU A 79 0.81 12.91 4.12
N GLU A 80 -0.02 13.93 4.37
CA GLU A 80 -1.48 13.82 4.20
C GLU A 80 -1.87 13.40 2.79
N LYS A 81 -1.16 13.90 1.79
CA LYS A 81 -1.41 13.53 0.38
C LYS A 81 -1.26 12.04 0.12
N LEU A 82 -0.31 11.39 0.79
CA LEU A 82 -0.11 9.95 0.67
C LEU A 82 -1.26 9.17 1.32
N GLY A 83 -1.74 9.65 2.46
CA GLY A 83 -2.92 9.07 3.10
C GLY A 83 -4.15 9.17 2.21
N GLU A 84 -4.37 10.31 1.58
CA GLU A 84 -5.46 10.53 0.64
C GLU A 84 -5.34 9.61 -0.57
N PHE A 85 -4.15 9.49 -1.14
CA PHE A 85 -3.94 8.61 -2.29
C PHE A 85 -4.22 7.15 -1.92
N TYR A 86 -3.78 6.71 -0.76
CA TYR A 86 -4.07 5.35 -0.29
C TYR A 86 -5.58 5.11 -0.17
N SER A 87 -6.31 6.06 0.43
CA SER A 87 -7.77 5.97 0.54
C SER A 87 -8.45 5.95 -0.83
N ASP A 88 -7.97 6.75 -1.78
CA ASP A 88 -8.50 6.77 -3.14
C ASP A 88 -8.28 5.43 -3.84
N MET A 89 -7.08 4.84 -3.70
CA MET A 89 -6.80 3.54 -4.31
C MET A 89 -7.63 2.42 -3.67
N PHE A 90 -7.88 2.49 -2.37
CA PHE A 90 -8.80 1.59 -1.69
C PHE A 90 -10.18 1.59 -2.37
N LYS A 91 -10.72 2.78 -2.62
CA LYS A 91 -12.03 2.94 -3.26
C LYS A 91 -12.01 2.47 -4.72
N ARG A 92 -10.95 2.81 -5.46
CA ARG A 92 -10.81 2.42 -6.88
C ARG A 92 -10.74 0.90 -7.02
N ARG A 93 -9.98 0.24 -6.16
CA ARG A 93 -9.89 -1.22 -6.16
C ARG A 93 -11.25 -1.85 -5.89
N GLN A 94 -12.00 -1.33 -4.90
CA GLN A 94 -13.34 -1.83 -4.62
C GLN A 94 -14.27 -1.71 -5.83
N LYS A 95 -14.23 -0.57 -6.51
CA LYS A 95 -15.05 -0.37 -7.72
C LYS A 95 -14.68 -1.38 -8.80
N GLY A 96 -13.38 -1.54 -9.08
CA GLY A 96 -12.91 -2.45 -10.13
C GLY A 96 -13.25 -3.90 -9.85
N ASP A 97 -13.21 -4.33 -8.57
CA ASP A 97 -13.43 -5.73 -8.19
C ASP A 97 -14.93 -6.07 -8.08
N TYR A 98 -15.78 -5.12 -7.66
CA TYR A 98 -17.13 -5.45 -7.20
C TYR A 98 -18.27 -4.72 -7.93
N GLN A 99 -17.98 -3.73 -8.79
CA GLN A 99 -19.02 -3.02 -9.52
C GLN A 99 -18.98 -3.38 -11.00
N ASP A 100 -20.17 -3.54 -11.58
CA ASP A 100 -20.32 -3.79 -13.01
C ASP A 100 -20.11 -2.50 -13.81
N PHE A 101 -19.65 -2.64 -15.05
CA PHE A 101 -19.49 -1.55 -16.02
C PHE A 101 -18.50 -0.46 -15.63
N VAL A 102 -17.62 -0.72 -14.65
CA VAL A 102 -16.55 0.20 -14.29
C VAL A 102 -15.45 0.11 -15.36
N LYS A 103 -15.06 1.27 -15.87
CA LYS A 103 -13.93 1.38 -16.81
C LYS A 103 -12.90 2.32 -16.26
N PHE A 104 -11.65 1.89 -16.27
CA PHE A 104 -10.52 2.75 -15.96
C PHE A 104 -9.84 3.17 -17.26
N GLU A 105 -9.28 4.38 -17.25
CA GLU A 105 -8.50 4.88 -18.37
C GLU A 105 -7.03 4.52 -18.17
N ARG A 106 -6.37 4.06 -19.25
CA ARG A 106 -4.95 3.68 -19.18
C ARG A 106 -4.07 4.81 -18.65
N GLN A 107 -4.33 6.03 -19.07
CA GLN A 107 -3.56 7.19 -18.65
C GLN A 107 -3.61 7.36 -17.11
N ASP A 108 -4.81 7.21 -16.54
CA ASP A 108 -5.00 7.32 -15.09
C ASP A 108 -4.28 6.18 -14.35
N VAL A 109 -4.43 4.96 -14.84
CA VAL A 109 -3.81 3.79 -14.19
C VAL A 109 -2.29 3.88 -14.26
N THR A 110 -1.74 4.37 -15.36
CA THR A 110 -0.30 4.60 -15.50
C THR A 110 0.20 5.60 -14.46
N GLU A 111 -0.55 6.69 -14.24
CA GLU A 111 -0.22 7.67 -13.21
C GLU A 111 -0.32 7.07 -11.81
N TRP A 112 -1.36 6.28 -11.54
CA TRP A 112 -1.53 5.64 -10.23
C TRP A 112 -0.41 4.63 -9.95
N LEU A 113 0.07 3.93 -10.98
CA LEU A 113 1.20 3.02 -10.83
C LEU A 113 2.45 3.77 -10.38
N LYS A 114 2.73 4.91 -11.01
CA LYS A 114 3.87 5.76 -10.65
C LYS A 114 3.74 6.28 -9.22
N LYS A 115 2.56 6.82 -8.88
CA LYS A 115 2.29 7.33 -7.52
C LYS A 115 2.32 6.22 -6.48
N GLY A 116 1.85 5.03 -6.85
CA GLY A 116 1.90 3.85 -5.98
C GLY A 116 3.33 3.44 -5.67
N GLU A 117 4.22 3.50 -6.65
CA GLU A 117 5.64 3.22 -6.44
C GLU A 117 6.26 4.27 -5.50
N GLU A 118 5.99 5.54 -5.69
CA GLU A 118 6.47 6.61 -4.81
C GLU A 118 5.96 6.41 -3.39
N PHE A 119 4.68 6.03 -3.23
CA PHE A 119 4.08 5.72 -1.93
C PHE A 119 4.84 4.57 -1.25
N ILE A 120 5.05 3.47 -1.95
CA ILE A 120 5.75 2.30 -1.41
C ILE A 120 7.18 2.66 -1.00
N ASN A 121 7.89 3.44 -1.83
CA ASN A 121 9.24 3.91 -1.50
C ASN A 121 9.24 4.69 -0.18
N ARG A 122 8.26 5.57 0.00
CA ARG A 122 8.15 6.40 1.21
C ARG A 122 7.84 5.55 2.45
N ILE A 123 6.88 4.65 2.34
CA ILE A 123 6.49 3.78 3.47
C ILE A 123 7.63 2.82 3.83
N GLU A 124 8.33 2.29 2.85
CA GLU A 124 9.48 1.42 3.09
C GLU A 124 10.58 2.16 3.87
N ARG A 125 10.92 3.38 3.44
CA ARG A 125 11.94 4.17 4.15
C ARG A 125 11.54 4.44 5.59
N LEU A 126 10.28 4.79 5.83
CA LEU A 126 9.79 5.04 7.19
C LEU A 126 9.83 3.76 8.02
N THR A 127 9.37 2.64 7.46
CA THR A 127 9.37 1.35 8.14
C THR A 127 10.78 0.93 8.56
N LEU A 128 11.74 1.01 7.62
CA LEU A 128 13.13 0.64 7.91
C LEU A 128 13.77 1.58 8.92
N LYS A 129 13.44 2.86 8.87
CA LYS A 129 13.92 3.85 9.85
C LYS A 129 13.42 3.50 11.26
N ILE A 130 12.14 3.19 11.40
CA ILE A 130 11.55 2.80 12.68
C ILE A 130 12.23 1.55 13.23
N ILE A 131 12.43 0.54 12.37
CA ILE A 131 13.10 -0.70 12.77
C ILE A 131 14.52 -0.40 13.28
N GLU A 132 15.27 0.42 12.57
CA GLU A 132 16.65 0.77 12.91
C GLU A 132 16.71 1.52 14.25
N GLU A 133 15.79 2.44 14.49
CA GLU A 133 15.76 3.24 15.74
C GLU A 133 15.33 2.41 16.95
N GLN A 134 14.71 1.25 16.76
CA GLN A 134 14.21 0.39 17.84
C GLN A 134 15.07 -0.86 18.08
N LYS A 135 16.20 -0.95 17.41
CA LYS A 135 17.16 -2.05 17.63
C LYS A 135 17.95 -1.87 18.91
#